data_0eb750f45090e1f594d1cb0a92cdbb21
#
_entry.id   0eb750f45090e1f594d1cb0a92cdbb21
#
_cell.length_a   1.000
_cell.length_b   1.000
_cell.length_c   1.000
_cell.angle_alpha   90.00
_cell.angle_beta   90.00
_cell.angle_gamma   90.00
#
_symmetry.space_group_name_H-M   'P 1'
#
loop_
_entity.id
_entity.type
_entity.pdbx_description
1 polymer ?
#
loop_
_entity_poly.entity_id
_entity_poly.type
_entity_poly.pdbx_seq_one_letter_code
_entity_poly.pdbx_strand_id
1 'polypeptide(L)'
;SIRQVKRLVQRYRIEGPQGLVSRRRGQRPNNAFTSEFRTLVISLVRDKYPDFGPTFACEKLRELHELALSAETLRKWMVEEGLWRERRRKTARIYQRRQRRPCYGELIQIDGSPHDWFEERGPRCTLIVFIDDATSALMVLRFAPAETPRAYMETLRDYLDKYGRPLALYSDRHSIFRVNNPEREGELTQFTRAIKTLGIEPIHANSPQAKGRVERANQTLQDRLVKELRLRNISDIETANLWLSEFVKDYNSRFASIPRENGNAHREILHSPEELNYILSYQSPRVLSKNLTFQYKTS
;
A
#
# COMPACT_ATOMS: atom_id res chain seq x y z
N SER A 1 -33.64 26.92 14.01
CA SER A 1 -35.04 26.75 14.49
C SER A 1 -35.70 28.11 14.66
N ILE A 2 -37.01 28.20 14.53
CA ILE A 2 -37.82 29.42 14.72
C ILE A 2 -37.55 30.06 16.10
N ARG A 3 -37.38 29.25 17.13
CA ARG A 3 -37.03 29.70 18.49
C ARG A 3 -35.67 30.46 18.52
N GLN A 4 -34.68 29.97 17.77
CA GLN A 4 -33.39 30.66 17.67
C GLN A 4 -33.50 32.02 16.97
N VAL A 5 -34.26 32.09 15.88
CA VAL A 5 -34.49 33.36 15.16
C VAL A 5 -35.18 34.39 16.06
N LYS A 6 -36.27 33.97 16.77
CA LYS A 6 -36.96 34.87 17.72
C LYS A 6 -35.98 35.40 18.78
N ARG A 7 -35.11 34.56 19.34
CA ARG A 7 -34.08 35.01 20.31
C ARG A 7 -33.08 36.00 19.72
N LEU A 8 -32.63 35.77 18.50
CA LEU A 8 -31.68 36.65 17.80
C LEU A 8 -32.34 38.01 17.50
N VAL A 9 -33.59 38.01 17.02
CA VAL A 9 -34.34 39.24 16.76
C VAL A 9 -34.56 40.04 18.05
N GLN A 10 -34.93 39.37 19.16
CA GLN A 10 -35.05 40.05 20.44
C GLN A 10 -33.74 40.67 20.91
N ARG A 11 -32.61 39.96 20.78
CA ARG A 11 -31.32 40.46 21.14
C ARG A 11 -30.89 41.64 20.23
N TYR A 12 -31.17 41.55 18.94
CA TYR A 12 -30.92 42.64 18.02
C TYR A 12 -31.70 43.90 18.39
N ARG A 13 -32.98 43.78 18.80
CA ARG A 13 -33.80 44.89 19.24
C ARG A 13 -33.29 45.58 20.52
N ILE A 14 -32.69 44.80 21.42
CA ILE A 14 -32.18 45.30 22.71
C ILE A 14 -30.74 45.81 22.59
N GLU A 15 -29.87 45.07 21.94
CA GLU A 15 -28.42 45.27 21.94
C GLU A 15 -27.90 45.81 20.57
N GLY A 16 -28.81 46.01 19.59
CA GLY A 16 -28.41 46.39 18.23
C GLY A 16 -27.58 45.31 17.49
N PRO A 17 -26.77 45.61 16.49
CA PRO A 17 -25.96 44.66 15.76
C PRO A 17 -25.04 43.79 16.64
N GLN A 18 -24.59 44.35 17.76
CA GLN A 18 -23.76 43.62 18.74
C GLN A 18 -24.47 42.41 19.36
N GLY A 19 -25.80 42.47 19.51
CA GLY A 19 -26.59 41.39 19.99
C GLY A 19 -26.61 40.13 19.11
N LEU A 20 -26.23 40.27 17.85
CA LEU A 20 -26.07 39.13 16.92
C LEU A 20 -24.74 38.40 17.06
N VAL A 21 -23.74 39.07 17.67
CA VAL A 21 -22.44 38.46 17.90
C VAL A 21 -22.56 37.32 18.93
N SER A 22 -21.99 36.18 18.60
CA SER A 22 -21.99 35.03 19.53
C SER A 22 -21.25 35.41 20.83
N ARG A 23 -21.90 35.29 21.99
CA ARG A 23 -21.27 35.47 23.31
C ARG A 23 -20.17 34.47 23.62
N ARG A 24 -20.11 33.37 22.83
CA ARG A 24 -19.05 32.34 22.91
C ARG A 24 -17.82 32.69 22.05
N ARG A 25 -17.88 33.77 21.31
CA ARG A 25 -16.74 34.17 20.46
C ARG A 25 -15.56 34.54 21.37
N GLY A 26 -14.41 33.88 21.13
CA GLY A 26 -13.20 34.09 21.95
C GLY A 26 -13.16 33.26 23.25
N GLN A 27 -14.26 32.55 23.63
CA GLN A 27 -14.21 31.64 24.76
C GLN A 27 -13.59 30.30 24.37
N ARG A 28 -12.78 29.76 25.26
CA ARG A 28 -12.20 28.43 25.08
C ARG A 28 -13.30 27.36 25.05
N PRO A 29 -13.34 26.45 24.05
CA PRO A 29 -14.32 25.34 24.05
C PRO A 29 -14.17 24.46 25.29
N ASN A 30 -15.29 23.95 25.82
CA ASN A 30 -15.28 23.05 27.00
C ASN A 30 -14.45 21.77 26.80
N ASN A 31 -14.25 21.34 25.54
CA ASN A 31 -13.46 20.18 25.16
C ASN A 31 -12.05 20.54 24.63
N ALA A 32 -11.58 21.76 24.91
CA ALA A 32 -10.24 22.16 24.49
C ALA A 32 -9.18 21.48 25.35
N PHE A 33 -8.18 20.89 24.72
CA PHE A 33 -7.03 20.32 25.40
C PHE A 33 -6.27 21.40 26.21
N THR A 34 -5.60 20.98 27.28
CA THR A 34 -4.78 21.90 28.10
C THR A 34 -3.53 22.34 27.33
N SER A 35 -2.90 23.43 27.77
CA SER A 35 -1.62 23.91 27.21
C SER A 35 -0.50 22.90 27.37
N GLU A 36 -0.46 22.25 28.54
CA GLU A 36 0.54 21.25 28.89
C GLU A 36 0.42 20.02 27.97
N PHE A 37 -0.81 19.54 27.71
CA PHE A 37 -1.08 18.43 26.78
C PHE A 37 -0.61 18.80 25.37
N ARG A 38 -0.95 20.01 24.90
CA ARG A 38 -0.48 20.48 23.57
C ARG A 38 1.04 20.52 23.49
N THR A 39 1.70 21.07 24.50
CA THR A 39 3.17 21.17 24.56
C THR A 39 3.81 19.78 24.52
N LEU A 40 3.29 18.84 25.29
CA LEU A 40 3.76 17.45 25.31
C LEU A 40 3.63 16.79 23.92
N VAL A 41 2.44 16.91 23.30
CA VAL A 41 2.20 16.33 21.96
C VAL A 41 3.14 16.93 20.91
N ILE A 42 3.32 18.24 20.92
CA ILE A 42 4.19 18.93 19.93
C ILE A 42 5.66 18.57 20.15
N SER A 43 6.13 18.48 21.38
CA SER A 43 7.52 18.03 21.65
C SER A 43 7.76 16.61 21.13
N LEU A 44 6.84 15.67 21.41
CA LEU A 44 6.93 14.30 20.90
C LEU A 44 6.95 14.23 19.37
N VAL A 45 6.10 15.04 18.69
CA VAL A 45 6.10 15.09 17.23
C VAL A 45 7.41 15.65 16.69
N ARG A 46 7.96 16.70 17.31
CA ARG A 46 9.23 17.31 16.89
C ARG A 46 10.41 16.34 17.06
N ASP A 47 10.43 15.62 18.16
CA ASP A 47 11.58 14.78 18.55
C ASP A 47 11.55 13.39 17.90
N LYS A 48 10.36 12.78 17.80
CA LYS A 48 10.23 11.37 17.34
C LYS A 48 9.58 11.21 15.98
N TYR A 49 8.80 12.20 15.49
CA TYR A 49 7.99 12.09 14.29
C TYR A 49 8.11 13.32 13.36
N PRO A 50 9.33 13.88 13.13
CA PRO A 50 9.50 15.16 12.43
C PRO A 50 9.02 15.14 10.97
N ASP A 51 9.06 13.98 10.31
CA ASP A 51 8.66 13.75 8.91
C ASP A 51 7.30 13.05 8.76
N PHE A 52 6.59 12.81 9.87
CA PHE A 52 5.28 12.16 9.82
C PHE A 52 4.19 13.17 9.46
N GLY A 53 3.29 12.73 8.55
CA GLY A 53 2.05 13.49 8.31
C GLY A 53 1.12 13.42 9.53
N PRO A 54 0.23 14.43 9.72
CA PRO A 54 -0.61 14.55 10.92
C PRO A 54 -1.43 13.30 11.25
N THR A 55 -1.95 12.61 10.22
CA THR A 55 -2.74 11.39 10.41
C THR A 55 -1.89 10.26 10.98
N PHE A 56 -0.72 10.03 10.39
CA PHE A 56 0.15 8.95 10.83
C PHE A 56 0.81 9.25 12.18
N ALA A 57 1.23 10.49 12.42
CA ALA A 57 1.70 10.93 13.73
C ALA A 57 0.64 10.73 14.82
N CYS A 58 -0.63 11.08 14.54
CA CYS A 58 -1.75 10.89 15.48
C CYS A 58 -1.98 9.41 15.81
N GLU A 59 -1.84 8.51 14.83
CA GLU A 59 -1.90 7.05 15.06
C GLU A 59 -0.79 6.61 16.02
N LYS A 60 0.46 7.04 15.79
CA LYS A 60 1.61 6.67 16.65
C LYS A 60 1.54 7.28 18.04
N LEU A 61 1.05 8.50 18.17
CA LEU A 61 0.80 9.11 19.49
C LEU A 61 -0.19 8.29 20.31
N ARG A 62 -1.23 7.76 19.67
CA ARG A 62 -2.20 6.87 20.34
C ARG A 62 -1.61 5.50 20.67
N GLU A 63 -0.90 4.87 19.72
CA GLU A 63 -0.38 3.51 19.86
C GLU A 63 0.79 3.40 20.84
N LEU A 64 1.72 4.36 20.80
CA LEU A 64 2.99 4.29 21.52
C LEU A 64 3.06 5.18 22.77
N HIS A 65 2.14 6.16 22.88
CA HIS A 65 2.15 7.14 23.98
C HIS A 65 0.79 7.28 24.68
N GLU A 66 -0.22 6.52 24.24
CA GLU A 66 -1.58 6.55 24.80
C GLU A 66 -2.26 7.94 24.71
N LEU A 67 -1.77 8.81 23.82
CA LEU A 67 -2.27 10.18 23.65
C LEU A 67 -3.37 10.21 22.60
N ALA A 68 -4.61 10.41 23.04
CA ALA A 68 -5.79 10.43 22.18
C ALA A 68 -6.17 11.85 21.76
N LEU A 69 -6.03 12.15 20.46
CA LEU A 69 -6.51 13.38 19.86
C LEU A 69 -6.94 13.13 18.41
N SER A 70 -7.63 14.09 17.79
CA SER A 70 -7.98 13.96 16.37
C SER A 70 -6.82 14.35 15.46
N ALA A 71 -6.70 13.68 14.30
CA ALA A 71 -5.70 14.04 13.30
C ALA A 71 -5.84 15.50 12.82
N GLU A 72 -7.07 16.03 12.81
CA GLU A 72 -7.33 17.42 12.45
C GLU A 72 -6.85 18.41 13.53
N THR A 73 -7.00 18.08 14.81
CA THR A 73 -6.44 18.86 15.91
C THR A 73 -4.92 18.89 15.82
N LEU A 74 -4.30 17.73 15.63
CA LEU A 74 -2.85 17.62 15.48
C LEU A 74 -2.37 18.40 14.25
N ARG A 75 -3.07 18.29 13.12
CA ARG A 75 -2.73 19.03 11.90
C ARG A 75 -2.68 20.54 12.13
N LYS A 76 -3.69 21.10 12.83
CA LYS A 76 -3.73 22.52 13.16
C LYS A 76 -2.53 22.93 14.02
N TRP A 77 -2.24 22.17 15.06
CA TRP A 77 -1.10 22.46 15.93
C TRP A 77 0.23 22.36 15.19
N MET A 78 0.40 21.35 14.34
CA MET A 78 1.61 21.19 13.53
C MET A 78 1.80 22.32 12.51
N VAL A 79 0.71 22.86 11.95
CA VAL A 79 0.75 24.03 11.04
C VAL A 79 1.12 25.29 11.82
N GLU A 80 0.53 25.54 12.98
CA GLU A 80 0.81 26.69 13.85
C GLU A 80 2.27 26.71 14.30
N GLU A 81 2.85 25.53 14.58
CA GLU A 81 4.25 25.34 15.00
C GLU A 81 5.25 25.23 13.82
N GLY A 82 4.78 25.35 12.58
CA GLY A 82 5.63 25.24 11.39
C GLY A 82 6.14 23.82 11.08
N LEU A 83 5.66 22.80 11.79
CA LEU A 83 6.05 21.39 11.61
C LEU A 83 5.36 20.73 10.40
N TRP A 84 4.27 21.33 9.91
CA TRP A 84 3.52 20.82 8.78
C TRP A 84 3.07 21.96 7.85
N ARG A 85 3.22 21.71 6.53
CA ARG A 85 2.69 22.63 5.50
C ARG A 85 1.65 21.90 4.67
N GLU A 86 0.49 22.54 4.47
CA GLU A 86 -0.53 21.99 3.59
C GLU A 86 -0.02 21.96 2.16
N ARG A 87 -0.07 20.80 1.54
CA ARG A 87 0.19 20.67 0.10
C ARG A 87 -0.97 21.32 -0.66
N ARG A 88 -0.69 22.25 -1.57
CA ARG A 88 -1.70 22.76 -2.50
C ARG A 88 -2.37 21.58 -3.20
N ARG A 89 -3.70 21.54 -3.13
CA ARG A 89 -4.47 20.54 -3.88
C ARG A 89 -4.20 20.74 -5.37
N LYS A 90 -3.57 19.75 -6.01
CA LYS A 90 -3.49 19.72 -7.48
C LYS A 90 -4.91 19.59 -8.01
N THR A 91 -5.23 20.36 -9.06
CA THR A 91 -6.51 20.24 -9.78
C THR A 91 -6.73 18.77 -10.12
N ALA A 92 -7.85 18.22 -9.68
CA ALA A 92 -8.17 16.82 -9.92
C ALA A 92 -8.32 16.59 -11.43
N ARG A 93 -7.40 15.83 -12.02
CA ARG A 93 -7.62 15.33 -13.38
C ARG A 93 -8.73 14.28 -13.32
N ILE A 94 -9.78 14.46 -14.10
CA ILE A 94 -10.89 13.49 -14.21
C ILE A 94 -10.38 12.35 -15.06
N TYR A 95 -10.08 11.22 -14.44
CA TYR A 95 -9.76 9.97 -15.14
C TYR A 95 -10.94 9.02 -15.03
N GLN A 96 -11.24 8.33 -16.14
CA GLN A 96 -12.21 7.24 -16.10
C GLN A 96 -11.61 6.07 -15.33
N ARG A 97 -12.12 5.80 -14.14
CA ARG A 97 -11.61 4.74 -13.27
C ARG A 97 -12.10 3.38 -13.77
N ARG A 98 -11.19 2.42 -13.95
CA ARG A 98 -11.58 1.02 -14.18
C ARG A 98 -12.38 0.53 -12.98
N GLN A 99 -13.51 -0.12 -13.23
CA GLN A 99 -14.30 -0.76 -12.16
C GLN A 99 -13.47 -1.83 -11.45
N ARG A 100 -13.71 -1.99 -10.15
CA ARG A 100 -13.14 -3.08 -9.37
C ARG A 100 -13.73 -4.40 -9.80
N ARG A 101 -12.95 -5.47 -9.68
CA ARG A 101 -13.52 -6.81 -9.76
C ARG A 101 -14.50 -7.02 -8.59
N PRO A 102 -15.58 -7.81 -8.79
CA PRO A 102 -16.57 -8.00 -7.75
C PRO A 102 -16.09 -8.83 -6.57
N CYS A 103 -15.30 -9.89 -6.84
CA CYS A 103 -14.96 -10.89 -5.83
C CYS A 103 -13.49 -10.81 -5.40
N TYR A 104 -13.25 -11.14 -4.12
CA TYR A 104 -11.93 -11.34 -3.55
C TYR A 104 -11.19 -12.48 -4.25
N GLY A 105 -9.92 -12.27 -4.63
CA GLY A 105 -9.10 -13.27 -5.31
C GLY A 105 -9.35 -13.43 -6.81
N GLU A 106 -10.26 -12.64 -7.39
CA GLU A 106 -10.54 -12.66 -8.83
C GLU A 106 -9.38 -12.05 -9.65
N LEU A 107 -8.82 -10.96 -9.17
CA LEU A 107 -7.72 -10.28 -9.84
C LEU A 107 -6.73 -9.72 -8.82
N ILE A 108 -5.48 -10.13 -8.93
CA ILE A 108 -4.41 -9.61 -8.10
C ILE A 108 -3.52 -8.71 -8.95
N GLN A 109 -3.38 -7.46 -8.55
CA GLN A 109 -2.43 -6.55 -9.15
C GLN A 109 -1.05 -6.78 -8.54
N ILE A 110 -0.03 -6.89 -9.38
CA ILE A 110 1.36 -7.11 -8.98
C ILE A 110 2.24 -5.99 -9.48
N ASP A 111 3.19 -5.57 -8.65
CA ASP A 111 4.12 -4.50 -8.97
C ASP A 111 5.40 -4.61 -8.16
N GLY A 112 6.51 -4.10 -8.73
CA GLY A 112 7.75 -3.88 -8.02
C GLY A 112 7.90 -2.41 -7.68
N SER A 113 8.31 -2.11 -6.46
CA SER A 113 8.54 -0.75 -5.98
C SER A 113 9.98 -0.60 -5.51
N PRO A 114 10.92 -0.25 -6.41
CA PRO A 114 12.29 0.09 -6.03
C PRO A 114 12.29 1.40 -5.26
N HIS A 115 12.83 1.39 -4.05
CA HIS A 115 12.87 2.56 -3.18
C HIS A 115 13.99 2.41 -2.15
N ASP A 116 14.30 3.50 -1.47
CA ASP A 116 15.20 3.52 -0.32
C ASP A 116 14.44 3.15 0.96
N TRP A 117 14.03 1.88 1.04
CA TRP A 117 13.14 1.38 2.09
C TRP A 117 13.72 1.45 3.48
N PHE A 118 15.04 1.30 3.58
CA PHE A 118 15.77 1.35 4.86
C PHE A 118 16.45 2.70 5.09
N GLU A 119 16.28 3.66 4.18
CA GLU A 119 16.98 4.95 4.21
C GLU A 119 18.51 4.73 4.23
N GLU A 120 19.27 5.51 4.97
CA GLU A 120 20.73 5.33 5.13
C GLU A 120 21.12 4.15 6.05
N ARG A 121 20.13 3.43 6.64
CA ARG A 121 20.33 2.34 7.60
C ARG A 121 20.58 0.98 6.96
N GLY A 122 20.28 0.81 5.69
CA GLY A 122 20.40 -0.47 4.98
C GLY A 122 20.47 -0.34 3.46
N PRO A 123 20.58 -1.48 2.75
CA PRO A 123 20.74 -1.46 1.30
C PRO A 123 19.46 -1.02 0.58
N ARG A 124 19.61 -0.33 -0.54
CA ARG A 124 18.51 -0.07 -1.45
C ARG A 124 17.98 -1.38 -2.03
N CYS A 125 16.68 -1.55 -2.06
CA CYS A 125 16.05 -2.78 -2.49
C CYS A 125 14.67 -2.52 -3.15
N THR A 126 14.03 -3.58 -3.62
CA THR A 126 12.70 -3.52 -4.24
C THR A 126 11.68 -4.23 -3.34
N LEU A 127 10.54 -3.61 -3.11
CA LEU A 127 9.38 -4.25 -2.50
C LEU A 127 8.48 -4.81 -3.62
N ILE A 128 8.28 -6.11 -3.63
CA ILE A 128 7.29 -6.78 -4.49
C ILE A 128 5.94 -6.71 -3.76
N VAL A 129 4.91 -6.24 -4.46
CA VAL A 129 3.58 -5.97 -3.91
C VAL A 129 2.54 -6.76 -4.68
N PHE A 130 1.77 -7.57 -3.97
CA PHE A 130 0.57 -8.24 -4.48
C PHE A 130 -0.63 -7.68 -3.75
N ILE A 131 -1.58 -7.07 -4.48
CA ILE A 131 -2.76 -6.42 -3.92
C ILE A 131 -4.03 -6.91 -4.61
N ASP A 132 -5.05 -7.21 -3.84
CA ASP A 132 -6.35 -7.63 -4.36
C ASP A 132 -7.12 -6.44 -4.98
N ASP A 133 -7.62 -6.62 -6.19
CA ASP A 133 -8.32 -5.57 -6.94
C ASP A 133 -9.68 -5.22 -6.35
N ALA A 134 -10.40 -6.20 -5.84
CA ALA A 134 -11.73 -6.02 -5.28
C ALA A 134 -11.69 -5.23 -3.97
N THR A 135 -10.78 -5.58 -3.08
CA THR A 135 -10.73 -5.07 -1.71
C THR A 135 -9.66 -4.03 -1.46
N SER A 136 -8.65 -3.93 -2.33
CA SER A 136 -7.38 -3.22 -2.08
C SER A 136 -6.60 -3.75 -0.87
N ALA A 137 -6.86 -4.97 -0.44
CA ALA A 137 -6.08 -5.64 0.59
C ALA A 137 -4.69 -6.01 0.06
N LEU A 138 -3.66 -5.74 0.83
CA LEU A 138 -2.34 -6.29 0.59
C LEU A 138 -2.40 -7.79 0.86
N MET A 139 -2.03 -8.58 -0.14
CA MET A 139 -2.04 -10.03 -0.04
C MET A 139 -0.69 -10.55 0.42
N VAL A 140 0.35 -10.21 -0.30
CA VAL A 140 1.74 -10.55 0.01
C VAL A 140 2.63 -9.36 -0.30
N LEU A 141 3.59 -9.11 0.58
CA LEU A 141 4.71 -8.21 0.38
C LEU A 141 6.01 -9.00 0.55
N ARG A 142 7.00 -8.70 -0.28
CA ARG A 142 8.34 -9.29 -0.14
C ARG A 142 9.40 -8.28 -0.56
N PHE A 143 10.38 -8.05 0.30
CA PHE A 143 11.60 -7.35 -0.08
C PHE A 143 12.54 -8.29 -0.82
N ALA A 144 13.11 -7.79 -1.91
CA ALA A 144 14.14 -8.47 -2.69
C ALA A 144 15.26 -7.49 -3.05
N PRO A 145 16.52 -7.93 -3.22
CA PRO A 145 17.63 -7.06 -3.60
C PRO A 145 17.39 -6.30 -4.91
N ALA A 146 16.68 -6.96 -5.85
CA ALA A 146 16.31 -6.39 -7.14
C ALA A 146 15.01 -6.98 -7.66
N GLU A 147 14.37 -6.28 -8.59
CA GLU A 147 13.19 -6.75 -9.30
C GLU A 147 13.58 -7.81 -10.33
N THR A 148 13.32 -9.07 -10.04
CA THR A 148 13.68 -10.22 -10.87
C THR A 148 12.53 -11.19 -11.03
N PRO A 149 12.49 -12.01 -12.12
CA PRO A 149 11.48 -13.08 -12.24
C PRO A 149 11.50 -14.04 -11.06
N ARG A 150 12.66 -14.31 -10.47
CA ARG A 150 12.81 -15.15 -9.29
C ARG A 150 12.10 -14.54 -8.08
N ALA A 151 12.29 -13.25 -7.81
CA ALA A 151 11.62 -12.57 -6.70
C ALA A 151 10.09 -12.64 -6.83
N TYR A 152 9.56 -12.49 -8.04
CA TYR A 152 8.12 -12.66 -8.30
C TYR A 152 7.66 -14.11 -8.14
N MET A 153 8.46 -15.10 -8.54
CA MET A 153 8.12 -16.52 -8.34
C MET A 153 8.08 -16.88 -6.85
N GLU A 154 9.05 -16.41 -6.08
CA GLU A 154 9.09 -16.61 -4.62
C GLU A 154 7.90 -15.93 -3.94
N THR A 155 7.56 -14.71 -4.33
CA THR A 155 6.38 -13.99 -3.81
C THR A 155 5.08 -14.68 -4.20
N LEU A 156 5.01 -15.21 -5.43
CA LEU A 156 3.86 -15.99 -5.89
C LEU A 156 3.74 -17.31 -5.11
N ARG A 157 4.85 -17.95 -4.75
CA ARG A 157 4.82 -19.14 -3.90
C ARG A 157 4.21 -18.84 -2.53
N ASP A 158 4.66 -17.77 -1.86
CA ASP A 158 4.09 -17.32 -0.59
C ASP A 158 2.59 -17.02 -0.71
N TYR A 159 2.19 -16.44 -1.85
CA TYR A 159 0.78 -16.16 -2.14
C TYR A 159 -0.04 -17.43 -2.28
N LEU A 160 0.43 -18.37 -3.11
CA LEU A 160 -0.25 -19.64 -3.38
C LEU A 160 -0.43 -20.47 -2.10
N ASP A 161 0.62 -20.60 -1.31
CA ASP A 161 0.60 -21.35 -0.05
C ASP A 161 -0.43 -20.77 0.96
N LYS A 162 -0.68 -19.46 0.90
CA LYS A 162 -1.59 -18.79 1.84
C LYS A 162 -3.04 -18.70 1.38
N TYR A 163 -3.27 -18.51 0.08
CA TYR A 163 -4.58 -18.17 -0.46
C TYR A 163 -5.09 -19.13 -1.53
N GLY A 164 -4.22 -19.94 -2.11
CA GLY A 164 -4.53 -20.70 -3.32
C GLY A 164 -4.31 -19.87 -4.59
N ARG A 165 -4.85 -20.34 -5.71
CA ARG A 165 -4.66 -19.73 -7.02
C ARG A 165 -5.67 -18.61 -7.28
N PRO A 166 -5.26 -17.39 -7.62
CA PRO A 166 -6.16 -16.34 -8.11
C PRO A 166 -6.63 -16.70 -9.53
N LEU A 167 -7.71 -16.05 -10.01
CA LEU A 167 -8.13 -16.25 -11.40
C LEU A 167 -7.18 -15.57 -12.37
N ALA A 168 -6.72 -14.36 -12.06
CA ALA A 168 -5.83 -13.58 -12.91
C ALA A 168 -4.80 -12.77 -12.11
N LEU A 169 -3.64 -12.56 -12.73
CA LEU A 169 -2.62 -11.61 -12.28
C LEU A 169 -2.53 -10.44 -13.26
N TYR A 170 -2.54 -9.22 -12.73
CA TYR A 170 -2.50 -7.98 -13.48
C TYR A 170 -1.17 -7.26 -13.28
N SER A 171 -0.35 -7.21 -14.32
CA SER A 171 0.97 -6.56 -14.31
C SER A 171 1.06 -5.44 -15.33
N ASP A 172 2.15 -4.67 -15.31
CA ASP A 172 2.55 -3.83 -16.44
C ASP A 172 3.17 -4.66 -17.57
N ARG A 173 3.76 -3.95 -18.55
CA ARG A 173 4.47 -4.55 -19.68
C ARG A 173 5.98 -4.65 -19.44
N HIS A 174 6.42 -4.71 -18.19
CA HIS A 174 7.82 -4.91 -17.89
C HIS A 174 8.34 -6.24 -18.48
N SER A 175 9.62 -6.29 -18.83
CA SER A 175 10.25 -7.46 -19.48
C SER A 175 10.16 -8.76 -18.68
N ILE A 176 9.90 -8.69 -17.39
CA ILE A 176 9.62 -9.84 -16.52
C ILE A 176 8.30 -10.52 -16.89
N PHE A 177 7.30 -9.76 -17.32
CA PHE A 177 5.95 -10.24 -17.58
C PHE A 177 5.67 -10.45 -19.05
N ARG A 178 6.36 -9.73 -19.94
CA ARG A 178 6.14 -9.79 -21.38
C ARG A 178 7.44 -9.70 -22.16
N VAL A 179 7.57 -10.52 -23.20
CA VAL A 179 8.60 -10.36 -24.20
C VAL A 179 8.23 -9.18 -25.11
N ASN A 180 9.05 -8.12 -25.10
CA ASN A 180 8.79 -6.90 -25.86
C ASN A 180 9.56 -6.85 -27.20
N ASN A 181 10.30 -7.91 -27.57
CA ASN A 181 10.99 -8.00 -28.85
C ASN A 181 10.01 -8.50 -29.92
N PRO A 182 9.78 -7.73 -31.02
CA PRO A 182 8.90 -8.14 -32.12
C PRO A 182 9.31 -9.46 -32.79
N GLU A 183 10.62 -9.74 -32.88
CA GLU A 183 11.14 -10.98 -33.49
C GLU A 183 10.84 -12.23 -32.65
N ARG A 184 10.45 -12.04 -31.39
CA ARG A 184 10.13 -13.09 -30.43
C ARG A 184 8.68 -13.00 -29.97
N GLU A 185 7.82 -12.47 -30.83
CA GLU A 185 6.40 -12.34 -30.54
C GLU A 185 5.78 -13.73 -30.31
N GLY A 186 5.04 -13.86 -29.20
CA GLY A 186 4.46 -15.15 -28.77
C GLY A 186 5.31 -15.95 -27.78
N GLU A 187 6.58 -15.63 -27.61
CA GLU A 187 7.37 -16.26 -26.54
C GLU A 187 6.91 -15.80 -25.15
N LEU A 188 6.97 -16.71 -24.20
CA LEU A 188 6.61 -16.44 -22.81
C LEU A 188 7.85 -16.14 -21.99
N THR A 189 7.76 -15.14 -21.12
CA THR A 189 8.75 -14.97 -20.06
C THR A 189 8.70 -16.13 -19.07
N GLN A 190 9.73 -16.31 -18.27
CA GLN A 190 9.77 -17.36 -17.25
C GLN A 190 8.60 -17.25 -16.26
N PHE A 191 8.28 -16.02 -15.82
CA PHE A 191 7.17 -15.78 -14.92
C PHE A 191 5.81 -16.05 -15.60
N THR A 192 5.60 -15.53 -16.82
CA THR A 192 4.34 -15.73 -17.55
C THR A 192 4.12 -17.22 -17.90
N ARG A 193 5.19 -17.96 -18.22
CA ARG A 193 5.12 -19.42 -18.38
C ARG A 193 4.62 -20.07 -17.11
N ALA A 194 5.22 -19.76 -15.97
CA ALA A 194 4.86 -20.35 -14.68
C ALA A 194 3.38 -20.11 -14.32
N ILE A 195 2.90 -18.85 -14.43
CA ILE A 195 1.49 -18.53 -14.08
C ILE A 195 0.50 -19.19 -15.05
N LYS A 196 0.81 -19.30 -16.35
CA LYS A 196 -0.03 -20.03 -17.30
C LYS A 196 -0.08 -21.53 -17.00
N THR A 197 1.05 -22.14 -16.63
CA THR A 197 1.09 -23.56 -16.22
C THR A 197 0.23 -23.80 -14.98
N LEU A 198 0.16 -22.84 -14.06
CA LEU A 198 -0.73 -22.86 -12.90
C LEU A 198 -2.21 -22.58 -13.23
N GLY A 199 -2.55 -22.31 -14.49
CA GLY A 199 -3.91 -21.95 -14.89
C GLY A 199 -4.37 -20.59 -14.37
N ILE A 200 -3.42 -19.65 -14.18
CA ILE A 200 -3.68 -18.26 -13.80
C ILE A 200 -3.59 -17.39 -15.07
N GLU A 201 -4.59 -16.55 -15.30
CA GLU A 201 -4.64 -15.67 -16.47
C GLU A 201 -3.67 -14.49 -16.32
N PRO A 202 -2.68 -14.30 -17.23
CA PRO A 202 -1.87 -13.08 -17.25
C PRO A 202 -2.60 -11.96 -17.96
N ILE A 203 -2.82 -10.84 -17.29
CA ILE A 203 -3.41 -9.62 -17.88
C ILE A 203 -2.37 -8.51 -17.80
N HIS A 204 -2.04 -7.91 -18.95
CA HIS A 204 -1.08 -6.81 -19.02
C HIS A 204 -1.79 -5.47 -19.17
N ALA A 205 -1.42 -4.50 -18.32
CA ALA A 205 -1.95 -3.15 -18.37
C ALA A 205 -1.61 -2.46 -19.71
N ASN A 206 -2.62 -1.92 -20.39
CA ASN A 206 -2.42 -1.14 -21.61
C ASN A 206 -2.06 0.33 -21.31
N SER A 207 -2.26 0.79 -20.09
CA SER A 207 -1.96 2.15 -19.66
C SER A 207 -1.59 2.21 -18.17
N PRO A 208 -0.78 3.17 -17.73
CA PRO A 208 -0.47 3.39 -16.31
C PRO A 208 -1.71 3.58 -15.46
N GLN A 209 -2.75 4.28 -15.99
CA GLN A 209 -3.98 4.55 -15.26
C GLN A 209 -4.74 3.28 -14.85
N ALA A 210 -4.53 2.18 -15.56
CA ALA A 210 -5.15 0.90 -15.26
C ALA A 210 -4.62 0.25 -13.97
N LYS A 211 -3.41 0.64 -13.49
CA LYS A 211 -2.75 0.17 -12.26
C LYS A 211 -2.98 1.09 -11.04
N GLY A 212 -3.87 2.04 -11.10
CA GLY A 212 -4.04 3.08 -10.07
C GLY A 212 -4.31 2.61 -8.63
N ARG A 213 -4.53 1.29 -8.40
CA ARG A 213 -4.64 0.73 -7.03
C ARG A 213 -3.28 0.41 -6.45
N VAL A 214 -2.48 -0.36 -7.19
CA VAL A 214 -1.12 -0.69 -6.73
C VAL A 214 -0.24 0.57 -6.65
N GLU A 215 -0.41 1.54 -7.56
CA GLU A 215 0.29 2.82 -7.48
C GLU A 215 -0.04 3.59 -6.19
N ARG A 216 -1.32 3.66 -5.81
CA ARG A 216 -1.73 4.29 -4.54
C ARG A 216 -1.26 3.51 -3.33
N ALA A 217 -1.27 2.18 -3.40
CA ALA A 217 -0.70 1.35 -2.34
C ALA A 217 0.79 1.63 -2.20
N ASN A 218 1.55 1.67 -3.31
CA ASN A 218 2.97 1.98 -3.30
C ASN A 218 3.27 3.36 -2.70
N GLN A 219 2.49 4.40 -3.02
CA GLN A 219 2.63 5.71 -2.39
C GLN A 219 2.40 5.66 -0.87
N THR A 220 1.39 4.91 -0.43
CA THR A 220 1.11 4.74 1.01
C THR A 220 2.21 3.92 1.68
N LEU A 221 2.71 2.87 1.03
CA LEU A 221 3.79 2.04 1.52
C LEU A 221 5.09 2.83 1.63
N GLN A 222 5.47 3.60 0.61
CA GLN A 222 6.67 4.44 0.63
C GLN A 222 6.63 5.50 1.75
N ASP A 223 5.45 6.02 2.10
CA ASP A 223 5.32 6.93 3.24
C ASP A 223 5.32 6.17 4.59
N ARG A 224 4.53 5.11 4.73
CA ARG A 224 4.29 4.46 6.02
C ARG A 224 5.28 3.35 6.36
N LEU A 225 5.57 2.46 5.40
CA LEU A 225 6.40 1.28 5.68
C LEU A 225 7.84 1.66 6.00
N VAL A 226 8.42 2.66 5.32
CA VAL A 226 9.75 3.20 5.63
C VAL A 226 9.83 3.65 7.09
N LYS A 227 8.83 4.40 7.55
CA LYS A 227 8.76 4.92 8.91
C LYS A 227 8.52 3.83 9.96
N GLU A 228 7.70 2.82 9.63
CA GLU A 228 7.47 1.67 10.50
C GLU A 228 8.73 0.83 10.67
N LEU A 229 9.49 0.60 9.59
CA LEU A 229 10.78 -0.08 9.63
C LEU A 229 11.79 0.70 10.52
N ARG A 230 11.81 2.02 10.40
CA ARG A 230 12.64 2.91 11.22
C ARG A 230 12.29 2.82 12.70
N LEU A 231 11.00 2.91 13.04
CA LEU A 231 10.54 2.82 14.44
C LEU A 231 10.90 1.48 15.12
N ARG A 232 11.05 0.40 14.31
CA ARG A 232 11.41 -0.94 14.79
C ARG A 232 12.89 -1.27 14.68
N ASN A 233 13.70 -0.31 14.21
CA ASN A 233 15.14 -0.51 13.92
C ASN A 233 15.41 -1.66 12.94
N ILE A 234 14.49 -1.91 12.01
CA ILE A 234 14.66 -2.89 10.93
C ILE A 234 15.42 -2.22 9.79
N SER A 235 16.56 -2.81 9.39
CA SER A 235 17.46 -2.24 8.37
C SER A 235 17.96 -3.25 7.35
N ASP A 236 17.46 -4.49 7.37
CA ASP A 236 17.83 -5.56 6.45
C ASP A 236 16.62 -6.26 5.87
N ILE A 237 16.82 -6.91 4.72
CA ILE A 237 15.76 -7.57 3.95
C ILE A 237 15.17 -8.78 4.70
N GLU A 238 15.99 -9.55 5.39
CA GLU A 238 15.56 -10.80 6.02
C GLU A 238 14.64 -10.50 7.21
N THR A 239 15.08 -9.64 8.12
CA THR A 239 14.28 -9.20 9.26
C THR A 239 13.01 -8.49 8.81
N ALA A 240 13.11 -7.67 7.77
CA ALA A 240 11.94 -6.99 7.21
C ALA A 240 10.91 -7.99 6.67
N ASN A 241 11.33 -9.00 5.91
CA ASN A 241 10.43 -10.02 5.38
C ASN A 241 9.73 -10.83 6.47
N LEU A 242 10.40 -11.14 7.56
CA LEU A 242 9.78 -11.83 8.71
C LEU A 242 8.67 -10.99 9.35
N TRP A 243 8.87 -9.67 9.44
CA TRP A 243 7.90 -8.78 10.06
C TRP A 243 6.74 -8.35 9.13
N LEU A 244 6.91 -8.40 7.81
CA LEU A 244 5.89 -7.91 6.86
C LEU A 244 4.49 -8.52 7.07
N SER A 245 4.39 -9.73 7.59
CA SER A 245 3.10 -10.38 7.85
C SER A 245 2.25 -9.62 8.90
N GLU A 246 2.90 -9.04 9.92
CA GLU A 246 2.28 -8.20 10.94
C GLU A 246 1.85 -6.86 10.32
N PHE A 247 2.73 -6.22 9.56
CA PHE A 247 2.41 -4.98 8.85
C PHE A 247 1.22 -5.13 7.90
N VAL A 248 1.16 -6.21 7.13
CA VAL A 248 0.04 -6.49 6.21
C VAL A 248 -1.29 -6.58 6.95
N LYS A 249 -1.31 -7.23 8.12
CA LYS A 249 -2.53 -7.31 8.95
C LYS A 249 -2.99 -5.93 9.41
N ASP A 250 -2.07 -5.12 9.94
CA ASP A 250 -2.38 -3.75 10.38
C ASP A 250 -2.84 -2.87 9.21
N TYR A 251 -2.11 -2.90 8.10
CA TYR A 251 -2.48 -2.15 6.89
C TYR A 251 -3.89 -2.51 6.41
N ASN A 252 -4.19 -3.79 6.30
CA ASN A 252 -5.49 -4.26 5.81
C ASN A 252 -6.64 -3.88 6.72
N SER A 253 -6.42 -3.88 8.04
CA SER A 253 -7.43 -3.43 9.01
C SER A 253 -7.84 -1.96 8.81
N ARG A 254 -6.95 -1.12 8.25
CA ARG A 254 -7.15 0.32 8.06
C ARG A 254 -7.61 0.69 6.65
N PHE A 255 -7.12 -0.03 5.62
CA PHE A 255 -7.22 0.40 4.23
C PHE A 255 -7.99 -0.56 3.32
N ALA A 256 -8.17 -1.83 3.72
CA ALA A 256 -8.95 -2.76 2.93
C ALA A 256 -10.44 -2.40 2.97
N SER A 257 -11.13 -2.67 1.88
CA SER A 257 -12.57 -2.49 1.75
C SER A 257 -13.27 -3.83 1.54
N ILE A 258 -14.55 -3.88 1.89
CA ILE A 258 -15.38 -5.05 1.62
C ILE A 258 -15.55 -5.20 0.10
N PRO A 259 -15.43 -6.41 -0.47
CA PRO A 259 -15.68 -6.66 -1.88
C PRO A 259 -17.17 -6.44 -2.21
N ARG A 260 -17.49 -6.17 -3.48
CA ARG A 260 -18.88 -5.94 -3.89
C ARG A 260 -19.74 -7.19 -3.74
N GLU A 261 -19.17 -8.35 -4.02
CA GLU A 261 -19.83 -9.64 -3.90
C GLU A 261 -19.13 -10.49 -2.83
N ASN A 262 -19.93 -11.12 -1.99
CA ASN A 262 -19.46 -12.02 -0.94
C ASN A 262 -19.04 -13.35 -1.55
N GLY A 263 -17.82 -13.40 -2.10
CA GLY A 263 -17.27 -14.60 -2.70
C GLY A 263 -15.74 -14.59 -2.64
N ASN A 264 -15.16 -15.77 -2.45
CA ASN A 264 -13.74 -16.00 -2.61
C ASN A 264 -13.53 -16.72 -3.93
N ALA A 265 -12.90 -16.06 -4.89
CA ALA A 265 -12.65 -16.57 -6.22
C ALA A 265 -11.35 -17.40 -6.33
N HIS A 266 -10.60 -17.53 -5.24
CA HIS A 266 -9.41 -18.38 -5.23
C HIS A 266 -9.78 -19.84 -5.50
N ARG A 267 -8.91 -20.51 -6.23
CA ARG A 267 -9.03 -21.94 -6.55
C ARG A 267 -7.97 -22.74 -5.83
N GLU A 268 -8.26 -23.98 -5.57
CA GLU A 268 -7.31 -24.92 -4.99
C GLU A 268 -6.08 -25.11 -5.88
N ILE A 269 -4.94 -25.38 -5.24
CA ILE A 269 -3.70 -25.74 -5.92
C ILE A 269 -3.81 -27.23 -6.28
N LEU A 270 -3.71 -27.53 -7.58
CA LEU A 270 -3.80 -28.90 -8.09
C LEU A 270 -2.44 -29.62 -8.19
N HIS A 271 -1.36 -28.96 -7.80
CA HIS A 271 0.02 -29.42 -7.96
C HIS A 271 0.62 -29.78 -6.60
N SER A 272 1.46 -30.80 -6.58
CA SER A 272 2.25 -31.14 -5.39
C SER A 272 3.29 -30.05 -5.09
N PRO A 273 3.85 -30.02 -3.87
CA PRO A 273 4.93 -29.08 -3.54
C PRO A 273 6.14 -29.19 -4.48
N GLU A 274 6.49 -30.40 -4.91
CA GLU A 274 7.59 -30.68 -5.84
C GLU A 274 7.28 -30.13 -7.24
N GLU A 275 6.06 -30.36 -7.74
CA GLU A 275 5.60 -29.79 -9.02
C GLU A 275 5.58 -28.28 -8.99
N LEU A 276 5.14 -27.65 -7.89
CA LEU A 276 5.17 -26.20 -7.71
C LEU A 276 6.62 -25.68 -7.74
N ASN A 277 7.56 -26.35 -7.09
CA ASN A 277 8.97 -25.97 -7.14
C ASN A 277 9.51 -26.05 -8.57
N TYR A 278 9.13 -27.07 -9.33
CA TYR A 278 9.49 -27.20 -10.73
C TYR A 278 8.85 -26.11 -11.59
N ILE A 279 7.56 -25.84 -11.43
CA ILE A 279 6.83 -24.80 -12.17
C ILE A 279 7.43 -23.41 -11.90
N LEU A 280 7.73 -23.10 -10.64
CA LEU A 280 8.27 -21.83 -10.17
C LEU A 280 9.81 -21.76 -10.27
N SER A 281 10.44 -22.55 -11.14
CA SER A 281 11.86 -22.51 -11.43
C SER A 281 12.14 -21.93 -12.82
N TYR A 282 13.41 -21.57 -13.08
CA TYR A 282 13.86 -21.24 -14.43
C TYR A 282 13.93 -22.49 -15.27
N GLN A 283 13.26 -22.49 -16.41
CA GLN A 283 13.28 -23.59 -17.38
C GLN A 283 13.98 -23.14 -18.67
N SER A 284 14.96 -23.92 -19.10
CA SER A 284 15.69 -23.69 -20.34
C SER A 284 15.67 -24.98 -21.15
N PRO A 285 15.01 -25.02 -22.32
CA PRO A 285 15.06 -26.16 -23.20
C PRO A 285 16.51 -26.36 -23.70
N ARG A 286 16.94 -27.61 -23.75
CA ARG A 286 18.23 -28.01 -24.30
C ARG A 286 18.04 -29.17 -25.27
N VAL A 287 18.83 -29.15 -26.33
CA VAL A 287 18.87 -30.25 -27.27
C VAL A 287 19.95 -31.22 -26.80
N LEU A 288 19.56 -32.47 -26.64
CA LEU A 288 20.55 -33.55 -26.38
C LEU A 288 21.29 -33.87 -27.64
N SER A 289 22.62 -34.01 -27.53
CA SER A 289 23.47 -34.51 -28.60
C SER A 289 23.17 -36.03 -28.82
N LYS A 290 23.69 -36.57 -29.92
CA LYS A 290 23.60 -38.05 -30.18
C LYS A 290 24.19 -38.87 -29.06
N ASN A 291 25.12 -38.37 -28.28
CA ASN A 291 25.76 -39.00 -27.15
C ASN A 291 25.02 -38.77 -25.80
N LEU A 292 23.75 -38.31 -25.84
CA LEU A 292 22.93 -38.02 -24.66
C LEU A 292 23.56 -36.97 -23.73
N THR A 293 24.42 -36.07 -24.29
CA THR A 293 25.01 -34.95 -23.53
C THR A 293 24.38 -33.62 -23.91
N PHE A 294 24.37 -32.68 -22.99
CA PHE A 294 23.99 -31.28 -23.26
C PHE A 294 24.94 -30.34 -22.52
N GLN A 295 25.09 -29.15 -23.05
CA GLN A 295 25.87 -28.08 -22.42
C GLN A 295 24.94 -27.19 -21.56
N TYR A 296 25.35 -26.97 -20.30
CA TYR A 296 24.68 -26.07 -19.40
C TYR A 296 25.66 -25.13 -18.75
N LYS A 297 25.55 -23.82 -19.05
CA LYS A 297 26.45 -22.75 -18.57
C LYS A 297 27.92 -23.15 -18.73
N THR A 298 28.45 -23.00 -19.91
CA THR A 298 29.91 -22.96 -20.09
C THR A 298 30.44 -21.72 -19.37
N SER A 299 31.22 -21.91 -18.30
CA SER A 299 32.05 -20.91 -17.66
C SER A 299 33.09 -20.41 -18.65
#